data_7a0a9417bee0f6c45186bae2f0539eba
#
_entry.id   7a0a9417bee0f6c45186bae2f0539eba
#
_cell.length_a   1.000
_cell.length_b   1.000
_cell.length_c   1.000
_cell.angle_alpha   90.00
_cell.angle_beta   90.00
_cell.angle_gamma   90.00
#
_symmetry.space_group_name_H-M   'P 1'
#
loop_
_entity.id
_entity.type
_entity.pdbx_description
1 polymer ?
#
loop_
_entity_poly.entity_id
_entity_poly.type
_entity_poly.pdbx_seq_one_letter_code
_entity_poly.pdbx_strand_id
1 'polypeptide(L)'
;MIAPLQVIIFLLMVAAFAGAPQRPPIAFSPFMVVLLVILAHAGVLAAAKRRFNGISRKLASGIFSTLEAGTAIQEAISRLMATNTMLLAVDLWIFGLGWLVKFHWNSRHLPVLSSVIWLVAPVLTWLAIWYLEYPLENQIHGISELSAAGSDFPTHPMPSRSQYVNMQFRHGMSLLIVLLIFDLLTIPFTAVLNNLNLDNWSAVASLLPAIALLLVLPAVVVRYWRTTRLPDGPLRTRLEDLSRRKHVGFMDIRIWHTYYRIPNAAILGFLPWCRYFLLTDLLLERLDPRQVEAVFAHEVGHGYHRHIWWYLLTFTAADLLGTGISLWAGSYWALSDNTSMLLNFTIVGVLVVFGFSRVSRLCEHQADWFAAQHIADRVGITVQVPVACAAAYESSGEDGANPSAHAPGYSVDRVETPAQAGARIFSESLAILVGMANRPRDRAGWMHPSMQDRISLLAAMAISTEQQKRFTRRIRFMRLGVITAALAGTALTIWAAAK
;
A
#
# COMPACT_ATOMS: atom_id res chain seq x y z
N MET A 1 -5.60 0.29 0.74
CA MET A 1 -6.31 -0.31 1.90
C MET A 1 -6.20 -1.84 2.00
N ILE A 2 -5.86 -2.57 0.94
CA ILE A 2 -5.79 -4.05 0.95
C ILE A 2 -4.58 -4.57 1.76
N ALA A 3 -3.42 -3.93 1.66
CA ALA A 3 -2.21 -4.38 2.35
C ALA A 3 -2.35 -4.59 3.88
N PRO A 4 -2.94 -3.67 4.66
CA PRO A 4 -3.10 -3.90 6.10
C PRO A 4 -4.03 -5.09 6.40
N LEU A 5 -5.06 -5.31 5.58
CA LEU A 5 -5.95 -6.46 5.75
C LEU A 5 -5.23 -7.79 5.48
N GLN A 6 -4.31 -7.83 4.52
CA GLN A 6 -3.50 -9.04 4.24
C GLN A 6 -2.54 -9.36 5.39
N VAL A 7 -1.94 -8.34 6.01
CA VAL A 7 -1.13 -8.54 7.22
C VAL A 7 -1.98 -9.09 8.37
N ILE A 8 -3.19 -8.53 8.57
CA ILE A 8 -4.13 -9.02 9.59
C ILE A 8 -4.50 -10.49 9.31
N ILE A 9 -4.79 -10.85 8.05
CA ILE A 9 -5.08 -12.23 7.67
C ILE A 9 -3.93 -13.16 8.03
N PHE A 10 -2.70 -12.77 7.69
CA PHE A 10 -1.52 -13.55 8.03
C PHE A 10 -1.37 -13.75 9.54
N LEU A 11 -1.50 -12.67 10.31
CA LEU A 11 -1.44 -12.74 11.77
C LEU A 11 -2.55 -13.64 12.35
N LEU A 12 -3.78 -13.57 11.80
CA LEU A 12 -4.88 -14.44 12.19
C LEU A 12 -4.58 -15.91 11.88
N MET A 13 -3.97 -16.20 10.73
CA MET A 13 -3.59 -17.57 10.36
C MET A 13 -2.50 -18.12 11.27
N VAL A 14 -1.46 -17.34 11.57
CA VAL A 14 -0.40 -17.73 12.52
C VAL A 14 -1.00 -17.98 13.91
N ALA A 15 -1.84 -17.07 14.39
CA ALA A 15 -2.52 -17.20 15.67
C ALA A 15 -3.46 -18.45 15.71
N ALA A 16 -4.17 -18.72 14.61
CA ALA A 16 -5.02 -19.92 14.52
C ALA A 16 -4.19 -21.21 14.48
N PHE A 17 -3.05 -21.20 13.79
CA PHE A 17 -2.17 -22.36 13.76
C PHE A 17 -1.61 -22.65 15.16
N ALA A 18 -1.14 -21.64 15.88
CA ALA A 18 -0.59 -21.80 17.24
C ALA A 18 -1.67 -22.09 18.27
N GLY A 19 -2.81 -21.39 18.23
CA GLY A 19 -3.83 -21.35 19.28
C GLY A 19 -5.18 -22.00 18.93
N ALA A 20 -5.29 -22.79 17.83
CA ALA A 20 -6.54 -23.48 17.53
C ALA A 20 -6.90 -24.45 18.67
N PRO A 21 -8.11 -24.36 19.25
CA PRO A 21 -8.52 -25.25 20.33
C PRO A 21 -8.57 -26.71 19.85
N GLN A 22 -8.19 -27.62 20.71
CA GLN A 22 -8.24 -29.07 20.41
C GLN A 22 -9.70 -29.60 20.28
N ARG A 23 -10.65 -28.87 20.84
CA ARG A 23 -12.10 -29.12 20.70
C ARG A 23 -12.77 -27.85 20.17
N PRO A 24 -13.80 -27.96 19.33
CA PRO A 24 -14.52 -26.79 18.88
C PRO A 24 -15.15 -26.07 20.07
N PRO A 25 -15.18 -24.72 20.08
CA PRO A 25 -15.81 -23.94 21.16
C PRO A 25 -17.30 -24.26 21.33
N ILE A 26 -17.95 -24.63 20.23
CA ILE A 26 -19.33 -25.10 20.16
C ILE A 26 -19.27 -26.48 19.51
N ALA A 27 -19.98 -27.44 20.02
CA ALA A 27 -19.99 -28.84 19.54
C ALA A 27 -20.69 -28.98 18.18
N PHE A 28 -20.18 -28.27 17.17
CA PHE A 28 -20.67 -28.42 15.81
C PHE A 28 -20.10 -29.66 15.15
N SER A 29 -20.94 -30.35 14.36
CA SER A 29 -20.46 -31.40 13.49
C SER A 29 -19.58 -30.81 12.37
N PRO A 30 -18.63 -31.59 11.80
CA PRO A 30 -17.80 -31.11 10.67
C PRO A 30 -18.61 -30.53 9.50
N PHE A 31 -19.76 -31.16 9.21
CA PHE A 31 -20.70 -30.66 8.19
C PHE A 31 -21.27 -29.28 8.57
N MET A 32 -21.67 -29.09 9.83
CA MET A 32 -22.22 -27.82 10.29
C MET A 32 -21.16 -26.69 10.23
N VAL A 33 -19.89 -26.97 10.57
CA VAL A 33 -18.79 -26.01 10.44
C VAL A 33 -18.68 -25.51 8.99
N VAL A 34 -18.60 -26.44 8.03
CA VAL A 34 -18.49 -26.09 6.60
C VAL A 34 -19.72 -25.32 6.14
N LEU A 35 -20.93 -25.73 6.54
CA LEU A 35 -22.17 -25.05 6.19
C LEU A 35 -22.22 -23.63 6.72
N LEU A 36 -21.83 -23.38 7.96
CA LEU A 36 -21.79 -22.05 8.57
C LEU A 36 -20.81 -21.13 7.84
N VAL A 37 -19.62 -21.62 7.50
CA VAL A 37 -18.64 -20.88 6.70
C VAL A 37 -19.24 -20.48 5.34
N ILE A 38 -19.84 -21.45 4.63
CA ILE A 38 -20.47 -21.18 3.33
C ILE A 38 -21.59 -20.14 3.44
N LEU A 39 -22.48 -20.27 4.43
CA LEU A 39 -23.60 -19.35 4.62
C LEU A 39 -23.14 -17.93 4.98
N ALA A 40 -22.13 -17.81 5.83
CA ALA A 40 -21.58 -16.52 6.23
C ALA A 40 -20.93 -15.79 5.03
N HIS A 41 -20.13 -16.49 4.23
CA HIS A 41 -19.53 -15.92 3.01
C HIS A 41 -20.59 -15.61 1.95
N ALA A 42 -21.62 -16.43 1.78
CA ALA A 42 -22.76 -16.15 0.92
C ALA A 42 -23.50 -14.87 1.36
N GLY A 43 -23.62 -14.64 2.68
CA GLY A 43 -24.16 -13.39 3.23
C GLY A 43 -23.35 -12.15 2.81
N VAL A 44 -22.02 -12.23 2.85
CA VAL A 44 -21.13 -11.15 2.37
C VAL A 44 -21.35 -10.88 0.87
N LEU A 45 -21.47 -11.93 0.06
CA LEU A 45 -21.71 -11.79 -1.39
C LEU A 45 -23.10 -11.21 -1.69
N ALA A 46 -24.13 -11.58 -0.95
CA ALA A 46 -25.45 -11.01 -1.05
C ALA A 46 -25.44 -9.49 -0.71
N ALA A 47 -24.71 -9.11 0.34
CA ALA A 47 -24.51 -7.71 0.70
C ALA A 47 -23.75 -6.94 -0.39
N ALA A 48 -22.69 -7.53 -0.97
CA ALA A 48 -21.94 -6.97 -2.08
C ALA A 48 -22.83 -6.70 -3.29
N LYS A 49 -23.60 -7.69 -3.72
CA LYS A 49 -24.53 -7.58 -4.85
C LYS A 49 -25.57 -6.48 -4.62
N ARG A 50 -26.19 -6.43 -3.45
CA ARG A 50 -27.18 -5.37 -3.09
C ARG A 50 -26.56 -3.99 -3.16
N ARG A 51 -25.33 -3.84 -2.65
CA ARG A 51 -24.65 -2.56 -2.59
C ARG A 51 -24.22 -2.06 -3.96
N PHE A 52 -23.62 -2.91 -4.80
CA PHE A 52 -23.23 -2.56 -6.16
C PHE A 52 -24.44 -2.24 -7.04
N ASN A 53 -25.53 -3.01 -6.93
CA ASN A 53 -26.78 -2.71 -7.63
C ASN A 53 -27.38 -1.37 -7.17
N GLY A 54 -27.26 -1.02 -5.90
CA GLY A 54 -27.68 0.27 -5.37
C GLY A 54 -26.89 1.45 -5.95
N ILE A 55 -25.56 1.33 -6.04
CA ILE A 55 -24.69 2.33 -6.65
C ILE A 55 -24.97 2.46 -8.15
N SER A 56 -25.09 1.32 -8.87
CA SER A 56 -25.40 1.32 -10.31
C SER A 56 -26.72 2.04 -10.62
N ARG A 57 -27.77 1.81 -9.83
CA ARG A 57 -29.06 2.51 -9.98
C ARG A 57 -28.93 4.02 -9.77
N LYS A 58 -28.20 4.47 -8.75
CA LYS A 58 -27.96 5.89 -8.47
C LYS A 58 -27.15 6.56 -9.58
N LEU A 59 -26.17 5.86 -10.14
CA LEU A 59 -25.40 6.32 -11.30
C LEU A 59 -26.31 6.44 -12.54
N ALA A 60 -27.10 5.41 -12.83
CA ALA A 60 -28.00 5.39 -13.98
C ALA A 60 -29.10 6.46 -13.90
N SER A 61 -29.57 6.81 -12.68
CA SER A 61 -30.57 7.87 -12.46
C SER A 61 -29.97 9.29 -12.38
N GLY A 62 -28.65 9.44 -12.55
CA GLY A 62 -27.97 10.74 -12.46
C GLY A 62 -27.84 11.31 -11.04
N ILE A 63 -28.22 10.55 -10.00
CA ILE A 63 -28.05 10.95 -8.58
C ILE A 63 -26.56 10.99 -8.20
N PHE A 64 -25.77 10.07 -8.75
CA PHE A 64 -24.32 10.05 -8.58
C PHE A 64 -23.61 10.45 -9.87
N SER A 65 -22.62 11.32 -9.76
CA SER A 65 -21.59 11.50 -10.77
C SER A 65 -20.66 10.27 -10.84
N THR A 66 -19.84 10.17 -11.89
CA THR A 66 -18.84 9.10 -12.01
C THR A 66 -17.83 9.11 -10.86
N LEU A 67 -17.43 10.29 -10.36
CA LEU A 67 -16.54 10.46 -9.21
C LEU A 67 -17.19 9.97 -7.90
N GLU A 68 -18.44 10.32 -7.66
CA GLU A 68 -19.19 9.87 -6.47
C GLU A 68 -19.44 8.37 -6.51
N ALA A 69 -19.77 7.81 -7.68
CA ALA A 69 -19.92 6.37 -7.86
C ALA A 69 -18.61 5.64 -7.62
N GLY A 70 -17.49 6.11 -8.18
CA GLY A 70 -16.15 5.56 -7.95
C GLY A 70 -15.76 5.58 -6.48
N THR A 71 -16.05 6.68 -5.77
CA THR A 71 -15.83 6.80 -4.33
C THR A 71 -16.68 5.80 -3.54
N ALA A 72 -17.97 5.69 -3.86
CA ALA A 72 -18.89 4.76 -3.22
C ALA A 72 -18.49 3.28 -3.44
N ILE A 73 -17.97 2.94 -4.63
CA ILE A 73 -17.40 1.61 -4.93
C ILE A 73 -16.20 1.33 -4.02
N GLN A 74 -15.23 2.25 -3.96
CA GLN A 74 -14.03 2.06 -3.16
C GLN A 74 -14.36 1.88 -1.66
N GLU A 75 -15.36 2.61 -1.16
CA GLU A 75 -15.86 2.42 0.20
C GLU A 75 -16.54 1.07 0.39
N ALA A 76 -17.39 0.68 -0.56
CA ALA A 76 -18.09 -0.60 -0.50
C ALA A 76 -17.09 -1.75 -0.49
N ILE A 77 -16.12 -1.76 -1.42
CA ILE A 77 -15.07 -2.78 -1.49
C ILE A 77 -14.27 -2.81 -0.20
N SER A 78 -13.83 -1.65 0.29
CA SER A 78 -13.05 -1.57 1.52
C SER A 78 -13.78 -2.18 2.72
N ARG A 79 -15.07 -1.89 2.88
CA ARG A 79 -15.90 -2.46 3.96
C ARG A 79 -16.12 -3.97 3.78
N LEU A 80 -16.43 -4.39 2.54
CA LEU A 80 -16.63 -5.81 2.23
C LEU A 80 -15.35 -6.63 2.45
N MET A 81 -14.20 -6.11 2.04
CA MET A 81 -12.90 -6.75 2.26
C MET A 81 -12.56 -6.83 3.75
N ALA A 82 -12.82 -5.76 4.52
CA ALA A 82 -12.64 -5.76 5.96
C ALA A 82 -13.57 -6.78 6.64
N THR A 83 -14.85 -6.81 6.25
CA THR A 83 -15.83 -7.80 6.76
C THR A 83 -15.37 -9.22 6.46
N ASN A 84 -14.93 -9.49 5.23
CA ASN A 84 -14.43 -10.80 4.84
C ASN A 84 -13.17 -11.22 5.63
N THR A 85 -12.29 -10.25 5.94
CA THR A 85 -11.12 -10.50 6.79
C THR A 85 -11.50 -10.81 8.23
N MET A 86 -12.44 -10.06 8.80
CA MET A 86 -12.96 -10.34 10.15
C MET A 86 -13.70 -11.66 10.21
N LEU A 87 -14.40 -12.02 9.13
CA LEU A 87 -15.10 -13.29 9.02
C LEU A 87 -14.12 -14.48 9.10
N LEU A 88 -12.90 -14.35 8.57
CA LEU A 88 -11.88 -15.39 8.73
C LEU A 88 -11.60 -15.71 10.22
N ALA A 89 -11.57 -14.70 11.10
CA ALA A 89 -11.41 -14.93 12.53
C ALA A 89 -12.62 -15.69 13.11
N VAL A 90 -13.83 -15.35 12.70
CA VAL A 90 -15.07 -16.07 13.08
C VAL A 90 -15.03 -17.50 12.58
N ASP A 91 -14.62 -17.73 11.35
CA ASP A 91 -14.48 -19.06 10.75
C ASP A 91 -13.50 -19.93 11.55
N LEU A 92 -12.33 -19.37 11.87
CA LEU A 92 -11.26 -20.12 12.53
C LEU A 92 -11.59 -20.49 13.97
N TRP A 93 -12.11 -19.53 14.75
CA TRP A 93 -12.29 -19.72 16.22
C TRP A 93 -13.72 -19.96 16.65
N ILE A 94 -14.72 -19.31 16.02
CA ILE A 94 -16.12 -19.42 16.46
C ILE A 94 -16.80 -20.60 15.77
N PHE A 95 -16.71 -20.71 14.45
CA PHE A 95 -17.29 -21.84 13.72
C PHE A 95 -16.44 -23.11 13.85
N GLY A 96 -15.15 -22.99 14.24
CA GLY A 96 -14.29 -24.12 14.49
C GLY A 96 -13.57 -24.66 13.26
N LEU A 97 -13.45 -23.87 12.19
CA LEU A 97 -12.70 -24.25 10.98
C LEU A 97 -11.22 -24.55 11.30
N GLY A 98 -10.62 -23.81 12.25
CA GLY A 98 -9.26 -24.07 12.71
C GLY A 98 -9.12 -25.46 13.33
N TRP A 99 -10.07 -25.87 14.18
CA TRP A 99 -10.16 -27.22 14.75
C TRP A 99 -10.38 -28.27 13.67
N LEU A 100 -11.37 -28.04 12.79
CA LEU A 100 -11.74 -28.97 11.73
C LEU A 100 -10.54 -29.36 10.87
N VAL A 101 -9.82 -28.37 10.36
CA VAL A 101 -8.68 -28.58 9.45
C VAL A 101 -7.48 -29.15 10.20
N LYS A 102 -7.12 -28.57 11.35
CA LYS A 102 -5.91 -28.94 12.08
C LYS A 102 -6.00 -30.30 12.75
N PHE A 103 -7.12 -30.59 13.41
CA PHE A 103 -7.29 -31.78 14.27
C PHE A 103 -8.19 -32.84 13.66
N HIS A 104 -9.34 -32.49 13.12
CA HIS A 104 -10.27 -33.46 12.55
C HIS A 104 -9.75 -34.06 11.24
N TRP A 105 -9.24 -33.21 10.32
CA TRP A 105 -8.61 -33.67 9.09
C TRP A 105 -7.12 -33.98 9.25
N ASN A 106 -6.61 -33.90 10.46
CA ASN A 106 -5.24 -34.25 10.84
C ASN A 106 -4.14 -33.54 10.01
N SER A 107 -4.40 -32.30 9.57
CA SER A 107 -3.44 -31.53 8.78
C SER A 107 -2.40 -30.78 9.62
N ARG A 108 -2.33 -31.05 10.94
CA ARG A 108 -1.38 -30.44 11.88
C ARG A 108 0.10 -30.61 11.47
N HIS A 109 0.40 -31.70 10.74
CA HIS A 109 1.74 -31.98 10.22
C HIS A 109 2.02 -31.29 8.88
N LEU A 110 1.03 -30.62 8.30
CA LEU A 110 1.09 -29.93 7.01
C LEU A 110 0.59 -28.49 7.16
N PRO A 111 1.32 -27.63 7.90
CA PRO A 111 0.86 -26.28 8.25
C PRO A 111 0.57 -25.41 7.02
N VAL A 112 1.37 -25.53 5.94
CA VAL A 112 1.10 -24.80 4.69
C VAL A 112 -0.22 -25.22 4.07
N LEU A 113 -0.53 -26.53 4.05
CA LEU A 113 -1.81 -27.04 3.53
C LEU A 113 -2.98 -26.54 4.39
N SER A 114 -2.84 -26.53 5.72
CA SER A 114 -3.83 -25.93 6.63
C SER A 114 -4.09 -24.47 6.29
N SER A 115 -3.03 -23.67 6.11
CA SER A 115 -3.13 -22.24 5.76
C SER A 115 -3.85 -22.03 4.43
N VAL A 116 -3.54 -22.84 3.41
CA VAL A 116 -4.22 -22.79 2.11
C VAL A 116 -5.70 -23.11 2.25
N ILE A 117 -6.08 -24.15 2.99
CA ILE A 117 -7.49 -24.55 3.18
C ILE A 117 -8.28 -23.44 3.89
N TRP A 118 -7.73 -22.82 4.93
CA TRP A 118 -8.39 -21.71 5.63
C TRP A 118 -8.63 -20.50 4.73
N LEU A 119 -7.78 -20.29 3.74
CA LEU A 119 -7.89 -19.17 2.80
C LEU A 119 -8.88 -19.42 1.67
N VAL A 120 -9.33 -20.65 1.44
CA VAL A 120 -10.22 -20.97 0.29
C VAL A 120 -11.47 -20.09 0.32
N ALA A 121 -12.21 -20.06 1.43
CA ALA A 121 -13.45 -19.29 1.52
C ALA A 121 -13.26 -17.77 1.39
N PRO A 122 -12.35 -17.11 2.12
CA PRO A 122 -12.11 -15.67 1.96
C PRO A 122 -11.57 -15.30 0.58
N VAL A 123 -10.69 -16.11 -0.03
CA VAL A 123 -10.15 -15.83 -1.37
C VAL A 123 -11.24 -15.98 -2.44
N LEU A 124 -12.06 -17.02 -2.39
CA LEU A 124 -13.19 -17.17 -3.31
C LEU A 124 -14.19 -16.02 -3.16
N THR A 125 -14.42 -15.55 -1.92
CA THR A 125 -15.29 -14.41 -1.66
C THR A 125 -14.70 -13.12 -2.25
N TRP A 126 -13.39 -12.88 -2.16
CA TRP A 126 -12.75 -11.75 -2.82
C TRP A 126 -12.87 -11.81 -4.33
N LEU A 127 -12.61 -12.97 -4.94
CA LEU A 127 -12.78 -13.15 -6.38
C LEU A 127 -14.21 -12.86 -6.82
N ALA A 128 -15.20 -13.33 -6.04
CA ALA A 128 -16.61 -13.11 -6.32
C ALA A 128 -17.01 -11.63 -6.11
N ILE A 129 -16.45 -10.91 -5.13
CA ILE A 129 -16.68 -9.47 -4.96
C ILE A 129 -16.19 -8.72 -6.20
N TRP A 130 -14.98 -8.95 -6.71
CA TRP A 130 -14.47 -8.32 -7.93
C TRP A 130 -15.27 -8.71 -9.18
N TYR A 131 -15.75 -9.95 -9.22
CA TYR A 131 -16.64 -10.39 -10.30
C TYR A 131 -17.98 -9.64 -10.29
N LEU A 132 -18.55 -9.37 -9.12
CA LEU A 132 -19.79 -8.60 -8.93
C LEU A 132 -19.61 -7.09 -9.13
N GLU A 133 -18.42 -6.57 -8.89
CA GLU A 133 -18.04 -5.16 -9.10
C GLU A 133 -17.92 -4.81 -10.59
N TYR A 134 -17.42 -5.73 -11.41
CA TYR A 134 -17.08 -5.50 -12.82
C TYR A 134 -18.16 -4.79 -13.65
N PRO A 135 -19.46 -5.15 -13.60
CA PRO A 135 -20.49 -4.48 -14.41
C PRO A 135 -20.59 -2.97 -14.08
N LEU A 136 -20.39 -2.61 -12.82
CA LEU A 136 -20.46 -1.23 -12.37
C LEU A 136 -19.22 -0.43 -12.80
N GLU A 137 -18.02 -1.02 -12.69
CA GLU A 137 -16.79 -0.44 -13.24
C GLU A 137 -16.86 -0.24 -14.76
N ASN A 138 -17.44 -1.21 -15.47
CA ASN A 138 -17.66 -1.09 -16.91
C ASN A 138 -18.67 0.02 -17.27
N GLN A 139 -19.70 0.22 -16.47
CA GLN A 139 -20.66 1.33 -16.62
C GLN A 139 -20.00 2.69 -16.43
N ILE A 140 -19.19 2.87 -15.38
CA ILE A 140 -18.43 4.11 -15.12
C ILE A 140 -17.46 4.39 -16.26
N HIS A 141 -16.75 3.36 -16.72
CA HIS A 141 -15.81 3.48 -17.83
C HIS A 141 -16.51 3.96 -19.10
N GLY A 142 -17.64 3.35 -19.47
CA GLY A 142 -18.40 3.78 -20.64
C GLY A 142 -18.87 5.23 -20.57
N ILE A 143 -19.34 5.70 -19.42
CA ILE A 143 -19.71 7.12 -19.21
C ILE A 143 -18.50 8.02 -19.32
N SER A 144 -17.36 7.64 -18.74
CA SER A 144 -16.12 8.42 -18.80
C SER A 144 -15.57 8.53 -20.21
N GLU A 145 -15.64 7.49 -21.00
CA GLU A 145 -15.26 7.51 -22.42
C GLU A 145 -16.15 8.40 -23.26
N LEU A 146 -17.47 8.35 -23.05
CA LEU A 146 -18.41 9.24 -23.74
C LEU A 146 -18.12 10.73 -23.39
N SER A 147 -17.76 11.01 -22.15
CA SER A 147 -17.39 12.36 -21.70
C SER A 147 -16.04 12.81 -22.25
N ALA A 148 -15.15 11.88 -22.57
CA ALA A 148 -13.84 12.12 -23.18
C ALA A 148 -13.88 12.09 -24.71
N ALA A 149 -15.03 11.84 -25.31
CA ALA A 149 -15.20 11.86 -26.76
C ALA A 149 -14.89 13.28 -27.29
N GLY A 150 -13.78 13.39 -28.02
CA GLY A 150 -13.22 14.69 -28.47
C GLY A 150 -11.92 15.10 -27.77
N SER A 151 -11.41 14.33 -26.82
CA SER A 151 -10.06 14.49 -26.29
C SER A 151 -9.02 13.84 -27.22
N ASP A 152 -7.80 14.39 -27.26
CA ASP A 152 -6.69 13.84 -28.04
C ASP A 152 -6.14 12.50 -27.51
N PHE A 153 -6.70 11.99 -26.41
CA PHE A 153 -6.23 10.76 -25.79
C PHE A 153 -6.96 9.54 -26.34
N PRO A 154 -6.24 8.45 -26.61
CA PRO A 154 -6.85 7.21 -27.07
C PRO A 154 -7.78 6.62 -26.00
N THR A 155 -8.89 6.04 -26.46
CA THR A 155 -9.80 5.27 -25.62
C THR A 155 -9.36 3.80 -25.60
N HIS A 156 -9.42 3.18 -24.43
CA HIS A 156 -9.05 1.78 -24.27
C HIS A 156 -10.26 0.97 -23.84
N PRO A 157 -10.58 -0.13 -24.55
CA PRO A 157 -11.71 -0.96 -24.19
C PRO A 157 -11.51 -1.57 -22.80
N MET A 158 -12.61 -1.70 -22.06
CA MET A 158 -12.59 -2.37 -20.77
C MET A 158 -12.10 -3.82 -20.95
N PRO A 159 -11.16 -4.31 -20.12
CA PRO A 159 -10.75 -5.72 -20.16
C PRO A 159 -11.96 -6.62 -19.95
N SER A 160 -11.91 -7.86 -20.45
CA SER A 160 -12.97 -8.83 -20.17
C SER A 160 -13.11 -9.07 -18.66
N ARG A 161 -14.27 -9.52 -18.20
CA ARG A 161 -14.52 -9.76 -16.78
C ARG A 161 -13.46 -10.67 -16.13
N SER A 162 -13.03 -11.72 -16.82
CA SER A 162 -11.99 -12.62 -16.34
C SER A 162 -10.61 -11.95 -16.26
N GLN A 163 -10.26 -11.10 -17.23
CA GLN A 163 -9.03 -10.32 -17.22
C GLN A 163 -9.03 -9.31 -16.10
N TYR A 164 -10.17 -8.64 -15.83
CA TYR A 164 -10.34 -7.70 -14.73
C TYR A 164 -10.15 -8.39 -13.38
N VAL A 165 -10.87 -9.49 -13.13
CA VAL A 165 -10.74 -10.26 -11.87
C VAL A 165 -9.32 -10.78 -11.69
N ASN A 166 -8.66 -11.28 -12.74
CA ASN A 166 -7.28 -11.74 -12.68
C ASN A 166 -6.29 -10.60 -12.37
N MET A 167 -6.52 -9.40 -12.94
CA MET A 167 -5.74 -8.21 -12.61
C MET A 167 -5.89 -7.84 -11.12
N GLN A 168 -7.13 -7.75 -10.63
CA GLN A 168 -7.41 -7.46 -9.23
C GLN A 168 -6.81 -8.51 -8.28
N PHE A 169 -6.89 -9.79 -8.65
CA PHE A 169 -6.27 -10.87 -7.88
C PHE A 169 -4.75 -10.72 -7.80
N ARG A 170 -4.09 -10.49 -8.93
CA ARG A 170 -2.63 -10.30 -8.95
C ARG A 170 -2.17 -9.14 -8.07
N HIS A 171 -2.87 -8.00 -8.13
CA HIS A 171 -2.51 -6.82 -7.36
C HIS A 171 -2.95 -6.96 -5.89
N GLY A 172 -4.16 -7.48 -5.68
CA GLY A 172 -4.76 -7.60 -4.36
C GLY A 172 -4.17 -8.71 -3.50
N MET A 173 -3.68 -9.81 -4.10
CA MET A 173 -3.19 -11.00 -3.37
C MET A 173 -1.67 -11.11 -3.34
N SER A 174 -0.92 -10.19 -3.94
CA SER A 174 0.54 -10.30 -4.03
C SER A 174 1.21 -10.45 -2.68
N LEU A 175 0.82 -9.68 -1.66
CA LEU A 175 1.40 -9.81 -0.32
C LEU A 175 1.04 -11.15 0.33
N LEU A 176 -0.19 -11.63 0.16
CA LEU A 176 -0.61 -12.93 0.70
C LEU A 176 0.18 -14.08 0.09
N ILE A 177 0.41 -14.03 -1.23
CA ILE A 177 1.24 -15.03 -1.94
C ILE A 177 2.67 -15.01 -1.39
N VAL A 178 3.22 -13.83 -1.13
CA VAL A 178 4.56 -13.68 -0.51
C VAL A 178 4.62 -14.36 0.85
N LEU A 179 3.60 -14.14 1.68
CA LEU A 179 3.53 -14.73 3.02
C LEU A 179 3.38 -16.26 2.96
N LEU A 180 2.58 -16.78 2.02
CA LEU A 180 2.48 -18.23 1.79
C LEU A 180 3.80 -18.84 1.28
N ILE A 181 4.53 -18.14 0.42
CA ILE A 181 5.87 -18.58 -0.02
C ILE A 181 6.83 -18.58 1.17
N PHE A 182 6.74 -17.58 2.05
CA PHE A 182 7.54 -17.53 3.27
C PHE A 182 7.27 -18.75 4.16
N ASP A 183 6.00 -19.09 4.42
CA ASP A 183 5.63 -20.28 5.18
C ASP A 183 6.14 -21.56 4.51
N LEU A 184 5.98 -21.68 3.19
CA LEU A 184 6.43 -22.82 2.40
C LEU A 184 7.95 -23.05 2.48
N LEU A 185 8.73 -21.99 2.60
CA LEU A 185 10.19 -22.06 2.73
C LEU A 185 10.62 -22.29 4.19
N THR A 186 10.00 -21.61 5.14
CA THR A 186 10.43 -21.58 6.55
C THR A 186 10.07 -22.88 7.27
N ILE A 187 8.89 -23.45 7.04
CA ILE A 187 8.40 -24.62 7.77
C ILE A 187 9.25 -25.88 7.51
N PRO A 188 9.51 -26.27 6.26
CA PRO A 188 10.39 -27.43 6.01
C PRO A 188 11.83 -27.18 6.48
N PHE A 189 12.30 -25.94 6.37
CA PHE A 189 13.64 -25.58 6.80
C PHE A 189 13.83 -25.74 8.31
N THR A 190 12.88 -25.25 9.11
CA THR A 190 12.89 -25.44 10.58
C THR A 190 12.77 -26.91 10.96
N ALA A 191 11.94 -27.69 10.26
CA ALA A 191 11.84 -29.14 10.48
C ALA A 191 13.17 -29.86 10.24
N VAL A 192 13.92 -29.48 9.21
CA VAL A 192 15.28 -30.04 8.96
C VAL A 192 16.23 -29.69 10.10
N LEU A 193 16.22 -28.45 10.60
CA LEU A 193 17.07 -28.04 11.72
C LEU A 193 16.76 -28.83 12.99
N ASN A 194 15.49 -29.04 13.28
CA ASN A 194 15.05 -29.82 14.45
C ASN A 194 15.53 -31.28 14.32
N ASN A 195 15.43 -31.88 13.15
CA ASN A 195 15.94 -33.24 12.89
C ASN A 195 17.47 -33.35 13.03
N LEU A 196 18.20 -32.24 12.85
CA LEU A 196 19.65 -32.16 13.04
C LEU A 196 20.05 -31.81 14.48
N ASN A 197 19.11 -31.73 15.43
CA ASN A 197 19.30 -31.27 16.83
C ASN A 197 19.91 -29.86 16.91
N LEU A 198 19.55 -28.99 15.96
CA LEU A 198 19.96 -27.59 15.89
C LEU A 198 18.83 -26.64 16.35
N ASP A 199 17.97 -27.08 17.28
CA ASP A 199 16.81 -26.34 17.76
C ASP A 199 17.18 -24.95 18.30
N ASN A 200 18.32 -24.84 19.01
CA ASN A 200 18.84 -23.58 19.53
C ASN A 200 19.17 -22.55 18.42
N TRP A 201 19.39 -23.01 17.18
CA TRP A 201 19.69 -22.17 16.04
C TRP A 201 18.46 -21.90 15.15
N SER A 202 17.33 -22.55 15.42
CA SER A 202 16.12 -22.50 14.58
C SER A 202 15.62 -21.07 14.37
N ALA A 203 15.65 -20.24 15.42
CA ALA A 203 15.22 -18.84 15.34
C ALA A 203 16.15 -17.99 14.44
N VAL A 204 17.46 -18.15 14.56
CA VAL A 204 18.44 -17.41 13.72
C VAL A 204 18.45 -17.96 12.29
N ALA A 205 18.38 -19.26 12.14
CA ALA A 205 18.41 -19.91 10.84
C ALA A 205 17.13 -19.66 10.02
N SER A 206 15.97 -19.42 10.67
CA SER A 206 14.72 -19.01 9.99
C SER A 206 14.83 -17.63 9.31
N LEU A 207 15.84 -16.82 9.64
CA LEU A 207 16.14 -15.60 8.90
C LEU A 207 16.65 -15.88 7.48
N LEU A 208 17.25 -17.04 7.20
CA LEU A 208 17.77 -17.36 5.88
C LEU A 208 16.67 -17.46 4.81
N PRO A 209 15.55 -18.18 5.01
CA PRO A 209 14.41 -18.16 4.10
C PRO A 209 13.81 -16.77 3.94
N ALA A 210 13.74 -15.96 5.00
CA ALA A 210 13.24 -14.60 4.94
C ALA A 210 14.13 -13.70 4.05
N ILE A 211 15.45 -13.78 4.23
CA ILE A 211 16.42 -13.04 3.41
C ILE A 211 16.34 -13.52 1.95
N ALA A 212 16.33 -14.84 1.71
CA ALA A 212 16.22 -15.40 0.37
C ALA A 212 14.93 -14.91 -0.33
N LEU A 213 13.81 -14.92 0.38
CA LEU A 213 12.55 -14.41 -0.15
C LEU A 213 12.65 -12.93 -0.50
N LEU A 214 13.17 -12.09 0.39
CA LEU A 214 13.36 -10.66 0.13
C LEU A 214 14.21 -10.39 -1.12
N LEU A 215 15.22 -11.22 -1.41
CA LEU A 215 16.07 -11.08 -2.57
C LEU A 215 15.40 -11.51 -3.88
N VAL A 216 14.61 -12.58 -3.84
CA VAL A 216 13.96 -13.18 -5.01
C VAL A 216 12.62 -12.50 -5.32
N LEU A 217 11.95 -12.01 -4.30
CA LEU A 217 10.60 -11.43 -4.39
C LEU A 217 10.42 -10.39 -5.50
N PRO A 218 11.33 -9.40 -5.71
CA PRO A 218 11.15 -8.41 -6.77
C PRO A 218 11.07 -9.05 -8.16
N ALA A 219 11.89 -10.06 -8.44
CA ALA A 219 11.88 -10.78 -9.71
C ALA A 219 10.59 -11.60 -9.90
N VAL A 220 10.09 -12.22 -8.84
CA VAL A 220 8.80 -12.94 -8.85
C VAL A 220 7.65 -11.98 -9.12
N VAL A 221 7.58 -10.86 -8.40
CA VAL A 221 6.52 -9.85 -8.56
C VAL A 221 6.53 -9.26 -9.97
N VAL A 222 7.68 -8.91 -10.51
CA VAL A 222 7.82 -8.39 -11.87
C VAL A 222 7.25 -9.36 -12.92
N ARG A 223 7.46 -10.67 -12.75
CA ARG A 223 6.87 -11.69 -13.63
C ARG A 223 5.37 -11.88 -13.39
N TYR A 224 4.98 -11.90 -12.13
CA TYR A 224 3.59 -12.10 -11.73
C TYR A 224 2.68 -10.95 -12.16
N TRP A 225 3.17 -9.71 -12.11
CA TRP A 225 2.41 -8.51 -12.49
C TRP A 225 2.37 -8.23 -13.99
N ARG A 226 2.90 -9.13 -14.84
CA ARG A 226 2.95 -8.95 -16.31
C ARG A 226 3.62 -7.64 -16.70
N THR A 227 4.92 -7.60 -16.57
CA THR A 227 5.69 -6.43 -16.96
C THR A 227 6.52 -6.71 -18.21
N THR A 228 6.76 -5.69 -19.03
CA THR A 228 7.71 -5.69 -20.14
C THR A 228 8.80 -4.67 -19.91
N ARG A 229 9.97 -4.85 -20.52
CA ARG A 229 11.05 -3.88 -20.46
C ARG A 229 10.59 -2.55 -21.11
N LEU A 230 10.92 -1.41 -20.49
CA LEU A 230 10.74 -0.10 -21.14
C LEU A 230 11.63 -0.06 -22.38
N PRO A 231 11.11 0.21 -23.58
CA PRO A 231 11.91 0.28 -24.80
C PRO A 231 13.07 1.28 -24.70
N ASP A 232 14.16 0.96 -25.39
CA ASP A 232 15.28 1.89 -25.49
C ASP A 232 14.85 3.14 -26.27
N GLY A 233 15.25 4.31 -25.78
CA GLY A 233 14.85 5.59 -26.36
C GLY A 233 15.11 6.77 -25.42
N PRO A 234 14.78 7.99 -25.85
CA PRO A 234 15.10 9.22 -25.11
C PRO A 234 14.53 9.24 -23.68
N LEU A 235 13.32 8.71 -23.47
CA LEU A 235 12.72 8.62 -22.13
C LEU A 235 13.55 7.71 -21.25
N ARG A 236 13.81 6.47 -21.69
CA ARG A 236 14.59 5.50 -20.90
C ARG A 236 15.96 6.07 -20.53
N THR A 237 16.67 6.65 -21.49
CA THR A 237 17.98 7.28 -21.26
C THR A 237 17.91 8.35 -20.18
N ARG A 238 16.88 9.21 -20.20
CA ARG A 238 16.70 10.25 -19.16
C ARG A 238 16.50 9.65 -17.78
N LEU A 239 15.66 8.61 -17.67
CA LEU A 239 15.37 7.95 -16.40
C LEU A 239 16.60 7.22 -15.85
N GLU A 240 17.36 6.55 -16.71
CA GLU A 240 18.63 5.90 -16.34
C GLU A 240 19.67 6.92 -15.87
N ASP A 241 19.80 8.05 -16.56
CA ASP A 241 20.72 9.12 -16.19
C ASP A 241 20.35 9.77 -14.86
N LEU A 242 19.06 9.94 -14.57
CA LEU A 242 18.60 10.39 -13.27
C LEU A 242 19.08 9.44 -12.16
N SER A 243 18.76 8.16 -12.31
CA SER A 243 19.10 7.15 -11.31
C SER A 243 20.61 7.04 -11.09
N ARG A 244 21.41 7.09 -12.19
CA ARG A 244 22.87 7.07 -12.15
C ARG A 244 23.45 8.28 -11.42
N ARG A 245 22.98 9.51 -11.72
CA ARG A 245 23.43 10.74 -11.05
C ARG A 245 23.11 10.74 -9.54
N LYS A 246 22.03 10.11 -9.14
CA LYS A 246 21.65 9.99 -7.71
C LYS A 246 22.19 8.73 -7.06
N HIS A 247 23.06 7.96 -7.76
CA HIS A 247 23.67 6.71 -7.26
C HIS A 247 22.66 5.66 -6.75
N VAL A 248 21.48 5.59 -7.39
CA VAL A 248 20.44 4.60 -7.11
C VAL A 248 20.50 3.51 -8.19
N GLY A 249 21.27 2.44 -7.93
CA GLY A 249 21.36 1.31 -8.86
C GLY A 249 20.07 0.51 -8.96
N PHE A 250 19.83 -0.11 -10.12
CA PHE A 250 18.66 -0.95 -10.39
C PHE A 250 18.98 -1.97 -11.50
N MET A 251 18.13 -3.00 -11.61
CA MET A 251 18.21 -4.04 -12.64
C MET A 251 17.59 -3.59 -13.96
N ASP A 252 16.35 -3.06 -13.91
CA ASP A 252 15.62 -2.69 -15.10
C ASP A 252 14.50 -1.68 -14.78
N ILE A 253 14.09 -0.91 -15.83
CA ILE A 253 12.88 -0.10 -15.82
C ILE A 253 11.85 -0.83 -16.67
N ARG A 254 10.67 -1.10 -16.10
CA ARG A 254 9.66 -1.95 -16.72
C ARG A 254 8.31 -1.26 -16.83
N ILE A 255 7.59 -1.55 -17.90
CA ILE A 255 6.20 -1.16 -18.09
C ILE A 255 5.33 -2.20 -17.39
N TRP A 256 4.47 -1.75 -16.49
CA TRP A 256 3.51 -2.57 -15.79
C TRP A 256 2.14 -2.49 -16.48
N HIS A 257 1.72 -3.60 -17.07
CA HIS A 257 0.47 -3.66 -17.84
C HIS A 257 -0.74 -3.80 -16.94
N THR A 258 -1.51 -2.72 -16.85
CA THR A 258 -2.73 -2.60 -16.02
C THR A 258 -4.01 -2.49 -16.86
N TYR A 259 -3.93 -2.75 -18.16
CA TYR A 259 -5.01 -2.48 -19.13
C TYR A 259 -5.42 -1.00 -19.11
N TYR A 260 -4.47 -0.10 -18.92
CA TYR A 260 -4.69 1.36 -18.81
C TYR A 260 -5.72 1.75 -17.73
N ARG A 261 -5.72 1.00 -16.60
CA ARG A 261 -6.67 1.23 -15.50
C ARG A 261 -6.06 1.86 -14.27
N ILE A 262 -4.77 1.72 -14.06
CA ILE A 262 -4.07 2.15 -12.85
C ILE A 262 -2.95 3.11 -13.23
N PRO A 263 -3.06 4.42 -12.92
CA PRO A 263 -1.96 5.36 -13.08
C PRO A 263 -1.03 5.26 -11.85
N ASN A 264 0.09 4.56 -11.99
CA ASN A 264 1.00 4.36 -10.87
C ASN A 264 2.45 4.17 -11.31
N ALA A 265 3.38 4.43 -10.39
CA ALA A 265 4.77 4.01 -10.47
C ALA A 265 5.14 3.28 -9.17
N ALA A 266 6.20 2.47 -9.19
CA ALA A 266 6.67 1.78 -8.01
C ALA A 266 8.15 1.41 -8.13
N ILE A 267 8.85 1.43 -7.00
CA ILE A 267 10.18 0.84 -6.84
C ILE A 267 10.04 -0.49 -6.09
N LEU A 268 10.61 -1.56 -6.64
CA LEU A 268 10.65 -2.89 -6.03
C LEU A 268 12.09 -3.31 -5.79
N GLY A 269 12.35 -3.92 -4.62
CA GLY A 269 13.68 -4.42 -4.27
C GLY A 269 14.55 -3.38 -3.54
N PHE A 270 15.32 -3.86 -2.59
CA PHE A 270 16.09 -3.01 -1.67
C PHE A 270 17.59 -2.96 -2.02
N LEU A 271 18.11 -3.94 -2.79
CA LEU A 271 19.48 -3.92 -3.29
C LEU A 271 19.53 -3.60 -4.79
N PRO A 272 20.58 -2.93 -5.27
CA PRO A 272 20.69 -2.52 -6.67
C PRO A 272 20.47 -3.64 -7.68
N TRP A 273 21.00 -4.82 -7.41
CA TRP A 273 20.95 -6.00 -8.28
C TRP A 273 19.63 -6.79 -8.21
N CYS A 274 18.68 -6.43 -7.32
CA CYS A 274 17.32 -6.96 -7.31
C CYS A 274 16.26 -5.86 -7.38
N ARG A 275 16.65 -4.63 -7.72
CA ARG A 275 15.75 -3.46 -7.78
C ARG A 275 15.18 -3.26 -9.17
N TYR A 276 13.89 -3.06 -9.26
CA TYR A 276 13.17 -2.71 -10.49
C TYR A 276 12.36 -1.45 -10.28
N PHE A 277 12.30 -0.62 -11.33
CA PHE A 277 11.33 0.47 -11.43
C PHE A 277 10.17 0.05 -12.33
N LEU A 278 8.96 0.26 -11.87
CA LEU A 278 7.73 -0.02 -12.61
C LEU A 278 7.02 1.28 -12.93
N LEU A 279 6.59 1.43 -14.19
CA LEU A 279 5.74 2.52 -14.66
C LEU A 279 4.54 1.88 -15.35
N THR A 280 3.31 2.26 -14.98
CA THR A 280 2.13 1.68 -15.62
C THR A 280 1.93 2.20 -17.03
N ASP A 281 1.27 1.40 -17.85
CA ASP A 281 0.85 1.74 -19.21
C ASP A 281 0.06 3.06 -19.25
N LEU A 282 -0.93 3.25 -18.38
CA LEU A 282 -1.73 4.47 -18.29
C LEU A 282 -0.88 5.71 -17.93
N LEU A 283 0.08 5.56 -16.99
CA LEU A 283 0.96 6.65 -16.60
C LEU A 283 1.80 7.14 -17.79
N LEU A 284 2.39 6.20 -18.54
CA LEU A 284 3.23 6.50 -19.70
C LEU A 284 2.46 7.14 -20.86
N GLU A 285 1.17 6.83 -20.97
CA GLU A 285 0.30 7.39 -22.01
C GLU A 285 -0.17 8.82 -21.69
N ARG A 286 -0.49 9.07 -20.43
CA ARG A 286 -1.18 10.31 -20.01
C ARG A 286 -0.26 11.42 -19.56
N LEU A 287 0.95 11.10 -19.14
CA LEU A 287 1.93 12.08 -18.68
C LEU A 287 2.93 12.41 -19.79
N ASP A 288 3.28 13.68 -19.90
CA ASP A 288 4.39 14.08 -20.75
C ASP A 288 5.74 13.55 -20.21
N PRO A 289 6.81 13.51 -21.03
CA PRO A 289 8.08 12.96 -20.61
C PRO A 289 8.72 13.65 -19.38
N ARG A 290 8.41 14.94 -19.11
CA ARG A 290 8.91 15.66 -17.92
C ARG A 290 8.12 15.26 -16.68
N GLN A 291 6.83 15.08 -16.82
CA GLN A 291 5.94 14.59 -15.74
C GLN A 291 6.27 13.14 -15.38
N VAL A 292 6.55 12.28 -16.38
CA VAL A 292 7.05 10.91 -16.14
C VAL A 292 8.38 10.94 -15.39
N GLU A 293 9.32 11.84 -15.79
CA GLU A 293 10.60 12.02 -15.09
C GLU A 293 10.39 12.49 -13.64
N ALA A 294 9.41 13.36 -13.39
CA ALA A 294 9.07 13.85 -12.05
C ALA A 294 8.53 12.72 -11.14
N VAL A 295 7.63 11.90 -11.66
CA VAL A 295 7.10 10.72 -10.93
C VAL A 295 8.20 9.67 -10.72
N PHE A 296 9.04 9.44 -11.73
CA PHE A 296 10.18 8.55 -11.58
C PHE A 296 11.20 9.06 -10.55
N ALA A 297 11.44 10.38 -10.49
CA ALA A 297 12.29 10.99 -9.48
C ALA A 297 11.76 10.74 -8.05
N HIS A 298 10.45 10.73 -7.85
CA HIS A 298 9.85 10.34 -6.58
C HIS A 298 10.22 8.90 -6.19
N GLU A 299 10.13 7.95 -7.14
CA GLU A 299 10.53 6.56 -6.92
C GLU A 299 12.03 6.42 -6.63
N VAL A 300 12.87 7.18 -7.35
CA VAL A 300 14.30 7.27 -7.06
C VAL A 300 14.54 7.82 -5.66
N GLY A 301 13.73 8.79 -5.20
CA GLY A 301 13.76 9.34 -3.84
C GLY A 301 13.58 8.26 -2.77
N HIS A 302 12.67 7.30 -2.98
CA HIS A 302 12.54 6.15 -2.08
C HIS A 302 13.82 5.31 -2.02
N GLY A 303 14.46 5.07 -3.15
CA GLY A 303 15.75 4.36 -3.23
C GLY A 303 16.90 5.14 -2.58
N TYR A 304 17.00 6.44 -2.88
CA TYR A 304 18.03 7.35 -2.38
C TYR A 304 18.00 7.46 -0.85
N HIS A 305 16.83 7.69 -0.27
CA HIS A 305 16.63 7.79 1.17
C HIS A 305 16.55 6.44 1.88
N ARG A 306 16.64 5.34 1.14
CA ARG A 306 16.61 3.95 1.66
C ARG A 306 15.35 3.67 2.47
N HIS A 307 14.16 4.13 2.00
CA HIS A 307 12.90 4.04 2.75
C HIS A 307 12.54 2.60 3.10
N ILE A 308 12.83 1.62 2.24
CA ILE A 308 12.54 0.21 2.51
C ILE A 308 13.26 -0.33 3.75
N TRP A 309 14.49 0.16 4.03
CA TRP A 309 15.22 -0.21 5.25
C TRP A 309 14.56 0.36 6.51
N TRP A 310 13.99 1.58 6.41
CA TRP A 310 13.23 2.17 7.51
C TRP A 310 11.91 1.44 7.72
N TYR A 311 11.28 0.93 6.65
CA TYR A 311 10.09 0.10 6.76
C TYR A 311 10.40 -1.23 7.44
N LEU A 312 11.45 -1.94 7.01
CA LEU A 312 11.89 -3.18 7.65
C LEU A 312 12.22 -2.96 9.13
N LEU A 313 13.02 -1.93 9.43
CA LEU A 313 13.37 -1.60 10.81
C LEU A 313 12.15 -1.24 11.67
N THR A 314 11.13 -0.59 11.10
CA THR A 314 9.89 -0.27 11.80
C THR A 314 9.10 -1.54 12.14
N PHE A 315 9.01 -2.49 11.22
CA PHE A 315 8.38 -3.79 11.49
C PHE A 315 9.14 -4.57 12.55
N THR A 316 10.46 -4.65 12.43
CA THR A 316 11.32 -5.32 13.43
C THR A 316 11.21 -4.65 14.82
N ALA A 317 11.18 -3.32 14.88
CA ALA A 317 11.00 -2.59 16.13
C ALA A 317 9.63 -2.86 16.76
N ALA A 318 8.57 -2.96 15.95
CA ALA A 318 7.23 -3.29 16.45
C ALA A 318 7.18 -4.71 17.02
N ASP A 319 7.80 -5.68 16.32
CA ASP A 319 7.87 -7.07 16.75
C ASP A 319 8.69 -7.22 18.05
N LEU A 320 9.88 -6.63 18.11
CA LEU A 320 10.74 -6.66 19.30
C LEU A 320 10.06 -6.00 20.51
N LEU A 321 9.38 -4.87 20.31
CA LEU A 321 8.63 -4.21 21.39
C LEU A 321 7.43 -5.07 21.83
N GLY A 322 6.66 -5.59 20.90
CA GLY A 322 5.53 -6.45 21.20
C GLY A 322 5.96 -7.69 22.00
N THR A 323 7.00 -8.38 21.51
CA THR A 323 7.57 -9.55 22.16
C THR A 323 8.12 -9.19 23.54
N GLY A 324 8.95 -8.15 23.66
CA GLY A 324 9.55 -7.74 24.91
C GLY A 324 8.51 -7.35 25.97
N ILE A 325 7.48 -6.58 25.58
CA ILE A 325 6.40 -6.18 26.49
C ILE A 325 5.55 -7.40 26.89
N SER A 326 5.26 -8.31 25.96
CA SER A 326 4.44 -9.52 26.26
C SER A 326 5.16 -10.47 27.18
N LEU A 327 6.47 -10.69 26.99
CA LEU A 327 7.29 -11.49 27.89
C LEU A 327 7.41 -10.84 29.27
N TRP A 328 7.62 -9.53 29.32
CA TRP A 328 7.64 -8.78 30.58
C TRP A 328 6.31 -8.89 31.33
N ALA A 329 5.20 -8.67 30.64
CA ALA A 329 3.86 -8.79 31.22
C ALA A 329 3.56 -10.23 31.68
N GLY A 330 3.96 -11.23 30.87
CA GLY A 330 3.83 -12.64 31.20
C GLY A 330 4.55 -13.02 32.49
N SER A 331 5.80 -12.53 32.65
CA SER A 331 6.61 -12.78 33.85
C SER A 331 6.08 -12.08 35.11
N TYR A 332 5.48 -10.88 34.95
CA TYR A 332 4.98 -10.09 36.06
C TYR A 332 3.57 -10.52 36.54
N TRP A 333 2.67 -10.84 35.60
CA TRP A 333 1.28 -11.19 35.88
C TRP A 333 0.98 -12.67 35.75
N ALA A 334 1.99 -13.52 35.57
CA ALA A 334 1.85 -14.96 35.35
C ALA A 334 0.78 -15.30 34.28
N LEU A 335 0.82 -14.58 33.16
CA LEU A 335 -0.12 -14.77 32.07
C LEU A 335 0.05 -16.15 31.44
N SER A 336 -1.03 -16.78 31.00
CA SER A 336 -0.92 -17.97 30.18
C SER A 336 -0.26 -17.69 28.83
N ASP A 337 0.35 -18.70 28.21
CA ASP A 337 1.01 -18.58 26.89
C ASP A 337 0.07 -17.99 25.83
N ASN A 338 -1.19 -18.44 25.81
CA ASN A 338 -2.21 -17.94 24.90
C ASN A 338 -2.51 -16.44 25.12
N THR A 339 -2.57 -16.00 26.37
CA THR A 339 -2.81 -14.59 26.73
C THR A 339 -1.63 -13.74 26.35
N SER A 340 -0.40 -14.20 26.62
CA SER A 340 0.85 -13.52 26.23
C SER A 340 0.98 -13.40 24.72
N MET A 341 0.63 -14.44 23.98
CA MET A 341 0.61 -14.43 22.53
C MET A 341 -0.44 -13.46 21.97
N LEU A 342 -1.65 -13.44 22.52
CA LEU A 342 -2.69 -12.49 22.10
C LEU A 342 -2.27 -11.03 22.39
N LEU A 343 -1.65 -10.80 23.54
CA LEU A 343 -1.10 -9.49 23.91
C LEU A 343 -0.02 -9.06 22.91
N ASN A 344 0.91 -9.95 22.56
CA ASN A 344 1.94 -9.70 21.57
C ASN A 344 1.31 -9.29 20.21
N PHE A 345 0.41 -10.11 19.67
CA PHE A 345 -0.25 -9.80 18.39
C PHE A 345 -1.01 -8.47 18.43
N THR A 346 -1.64 -8.16 19.56
CA THR A 346 -2.36 -6.89 19.72
C THR A 346 -1.39 -5.71 19.69
N ILE A 347 -0.29 -5.77 20.44
CA ILE A 347 0.72 -4.70 20.49
C ILE A 347 1.38 -4.52 19.13
N VAL A 348 1.85 -5.61 18.51
CA VAL A 348 2.48 -5.57 17.18
C VAL A 348 1.49 -5.01 16.15
N GLY A 349 0.24 -5.46 16.16
CA GLY A 349 -0.80 -4.97 15.26
C GLY A 349 -1.04 -3.46 15.40
N VAL A 350 -1.15 -2.95 16.63
CA VAL A 350 -1.30 -1.52 16.91
C VAL A 350 -0.08 -0.73 16.43
N LEU A 351 1.13 -1.18 16.77
CA LEU A 351 2.37 -0.52 16.37
C LEU A 351 2.57 -0.52 14.85
N VAL A 352 2.21 -1.61 14.17
CA VAL A 352 2.27 -1.69 12.70
C VAL A 352 1.21 -0.77 12.08
N VAL A 353 -0.02 -0.79 12.53
CA VAL A 353 -1.09 0.03 11.93
C VAL A 353 -0.80 1.52 12.08
N PHE A 354 -0.42 1.97 13.27
CA PHE A 354 -0.23 3.40 13.55
C PHE A 354 1.21 3.87 13.33
N GLY A 355 2.20 3.11 13.80
CA GLY A 355 3.61 3.46 13.71
C GLY A 355 4.10 3.43 12.27
N PHE A 356 3.88 2.33 11.56
CA PHE A 356 4.27 2.20 10.16
C PHE A 356 3.57 3.21 9.25
N SER A 357 2.26 3.46 9.46
CA SER A 357 1.52 4.48 8.71
C SER A 357 2.18 5.87 8.83
N ARG A 358 2.63 6.22 10.04
CA ARG A 358 3.29 7.51 10.28
C ARG A 358 4.66 7.60 9.63
N VAL A 359 5.45 6.53 9.72
CA VAL A 359 6.75 6.43 9.06
C VAL A 359 6.60 6.51 7.54
N SER A 360 5.66 5.75 6.97
CA SER A 360 5.40 5.72 5.54
C SER A 360 5.01 7.10 5.00
N ARG A 361 4.09 7.81 5.67
CA ARG A 361 3.68 9.16 5.24
C ARG A 361 4.82 10.17 5.24
N LEU A 362 5.73 10.10 6.22
CA LEU A 362 6.91 10.97 6.25
C LEU A 362 7.89 10.62 5.12
N CYS A 363 8.06 9.34 4.80
CA CYS A 363 8.85 8.89 3.68
C CYS A 363 8.28 9.34 2.33
N GLU A 364 6.94 9.34 2.17
CA GLU A 364 6.27 9.89 0.98
C GLU A 364 6.60 11.38 0.78
N HIS A 365 6.42 12.18 1.82
CA HIS A 365 6.76 13.61 1.75
C HIS A 365 8.26 13.85 1.47
N GLN A 366 9.15 12.96 1.95
CA GLN A 366 10.57 13.06 1.67
C GLN A 366 10.89 12.74 0.21
N ALA A 367 10.21 11.75 -0.37
CA ALA A 367 10.32 11.42 -1.79
C ALA A 367 9.71 12.50 -2.68
N ASP A 368 8.60 13.13 -2.26
CA ASP A 368 7.99 14.27 -2.94
C ASP A 368 8.96 15.46 -3.05
N TRP A 369 9.58 15.81 -1.92
CA TRP A 369 10.55 16.92 -1.89
C TRP A 369 11.78 16.61 -2.72
N PHE A 370 12.25 15.37 -2.71
CA PHE A 370 13.35 14.93 -3.57
C PHE A 370 13.01 15.10 -5.07
N ALA A 371 11.79 14.70 -5.48
CA ALA A 371 11.34 14.87 -6.85
C ALA A 371 11.26 16.35 -7.26
N ALA A 372 10.67 17.20 -6.41
CA ALA A 372 10.59 18.64 -6.64
C ALA A 372 11.98 19.28 -6.77
N GLN A 373 12.94 18.92 -5.90
CA GLN A 373 14.32 19.41 -6.00
C GLN A 373 15.01 18.92 -7.28
N HIS A 374 14.80 17.66 -7.70
CA HIS A 374 15.37 17.18 -8.94
C HIS A 374 14.89 17.98 -10.16
N ILE A 375 13.59 18.26 -10.22
CA ILE A 375 13.02 19.09 -11.31
C ILE A 375 13.55 20.52 -11.23
N ALA A 376 13.68 21.10 -10.04
CA ALA A 376 14.26 22.42 -9.82
C ALA A 376 15.70 22.52 -10.36
N ASP A 377 16.55 21.51 -10.09
CA ASP A 377 17.92 21.40 -10.59
C ASP A 377 17.99 21.39 -12.13
N ARG A 378 16.96 20.83 -12.77
CA ARG A 378 16.84 20.70 -14.23
C ARG A 378 16.30 21.96 -14.89
N VAL A 379 15.37 22.65 -14.25
CA VAL A 379 14.73 23.83 -14.80
C VAL A 379 15.72 24.99 -14.85
N GLY A 380 16.68 25.14 -13.90
CA GLY A 380 17.86 26.05 -13.91
C GLY A 380 17.62 27.49 -14.42
N ILE A 381 16.39 27.84 -14.74
CA ILE A 381 15.94 29.02 -15.44
C ILE A 381 14.87 29.68 -14.59
N THR A 382 15.03 30.96 -14.39
CA THR A 382 13.98 31.82 -13.85
C THR A 382 12.79 31.84 -14.81
N VAL A 383 11.71 31.18 -14.47
CA VAL A 383 10.49 31.18 -15.29
C VAL A 383 9.66 32.40 -14.89
N GLN A 384 9.43 33.31 -15.82
CA GLN A 384 8.46 34.40 -15.66
C GLN A 384 7.04 33.81 -15.74
N VAL A 385 6.25 33.92 -14.67
CA VAL A 385 4.85 33.48 -14.63
C VAL A 385 3.94 34.69 -14.87
N PRO A 386 3.06 34.67 -15.87
CA PRO A 386 2.03 35.73 -16.01
C PRO A 386 1.13 35.76 -14.77
N VAL A 387 0.86 36.93 -14.24
CA VAL A 387 0.19 37.22 -12.95
C VAL A 387 -1.28 36.75 -12.89
N ALA A 388 -1.86 36.29 -13.98
CA ALA A 388 -3.29 35.93 -14.04
C ALA A 388 -3.71 34.76 -13.10
N CYS A 389 -2.76 33.96 -12.59
CA CYS A 389 -3.08 32.83 -11.67
C CYS A 389 -2.93 33.14 -10.17
N ALA A 390 -2.34 34.29 -9.80
CA ALA A 390 -2.14 34.64 -8.39
C ALA A 390 -3.37 35.28 -7.73
N ALA A 391 -4.23 35.91 -8.51
CA ALA A 391 -5.41 36.63 -8.01
C ALA A 391 -6.56 35.71 -7.51
N ALA A 392 -6.56 34.43 -7.89
CA ALA A 392 -7.60 33.50 -7.46
C ALA A 392 -7.39 32.94 -6.03
N TYR A 393 -6.25 33.24 -5.40
CA TYR A 393 -5.92 32.69 -4.08
C TYR A 393 -6.11 33.69 -2.91
N GLU A 394 -6.19 35.00 -3.22
CA GLU A 394 -6.35 36.05 -2.20
C GLU A 394 -7.80 36.57 -2.04
N SER A 395 -8.78 36.12 -2.84
CA SER A 395 -10.15 36.62 -2.83
C SER A 395 -11.15 35.84 -1.97
N SER A 396 -10.72 35.06 -0.98
CA SER A 396 -11.61 34.42 -0.01
C SER A 396 -11.51 35.01 1.39
N GLY A 397 -11.32 36.31 1.52
CA GLY A 397 -11.29 37.00 2.81
C GLY A 397 -11.64 38.49 2.66
N GLU A 398 -12.86 38.81 3.11
CA GLU A 398 -13.35 40.11 3.54
C GLU A 398 -13.93 41.15 2.56
N ASP A 399 -15.06 41.60 2.94
CA ASP A 399 -16.06 42.54 2.48
C ASP A 399 -15.63 43.88 1.87
N GLY A 400 -16.37 44.21 0.82
CA GLY A 400 -16.96 45.53 0.61
C GLY A 400 -16.05 46.71 0.35
N ALA A 401 -15.85 47.10 -0.93
CA ALA A 401 -15.95 48.50 -1.41
C ALA A 401 -15.66 48.61 -2.92
N ASN A 402 -16.64 49.16 -3.59
CA ASN A 402 -16.76 50.00 -4.81
C ASN A 402 -15.60 50.06 -5.85
N PRO A 403 -15.86 49.76 -7.14
CA PRO A 403 -14.89 49.83 -8.21
C PRO A 403 -14.94 51.17 -8.96
N SER A 404 -13.99 52.06 -8.76
CA SER A 404 -13.64 53.08 -9.75
C SER A 404 -12.28 53.69 -9.46
N ALA A 405 -11.29 53.30 -10.20
CA ALA A 405 -10.20 54.18 -10.64
C ALA A 405 -9.23 53.40 -11.57
N HIS A 406 -9.16 53.81 -12.82
CA HIS A 406 -8.12 53.43 -13.75
C HIS A 406 -6.74 53.89 -13.24
N ALA A 407 -5.84 52.94 -12.99
CA ALA A 407 -4.41 53.17 -13.01
C ALA A 407 -3.74 52.03 -13.81
N PRO A 408 -2.82 52.31 -14.72
CA PRO A 408 -2.05 51.27 -15.39
C PRO A 408 -1.08 50.69 -14.35
N GLY A 409 -1.52 49.59 -13.72
CA GLY A 409 -0.69 48.86 -12.75
C GLY A 409 0.43 48.11 -13.45
N TYR A 410 1.65 48.48 -13.17
CA TYR A 410 2.83 47.63 -13.42
C TYR A 410 2.56 46.28 -12.74
N SER A 411 2.32 45.22 -13.55
CA SER A 411 2.37 43.86 -13.08
C SER A 411 3.84 43.53 -12.77
N VAL A 412 4.16 43.47 -11.49
CA VAL A 412 5.44 42.92 -11.08
C VAL A 412 5.37 41.41 -11.36
N ASP A 413 6.00 40.99 -12.46
CA ASP A 413 6.18 39.57 -12.76
C ASP A 413 6.91 38.92 -11.57
N ARG A 414 6.18 38.14 -10.75
CA ARG A 414 6.82 37.37 -9.69
C ARG A 414 7.66 36.27 -10.35
N VAL A 415 8.97 36.45 -10.28
CA VAL A 415 9.94 35.48 -10.76
C VAL A 415 9.84 34.23 -9.86
N GLU A 416 9.36 33.12 -10.43
CA GLU A 416 9.26 31.83 -9.74
C GLU A 416 10.68 31.30 -9.48
N THR A 417 10.99 30.92 -8.24
CA THR A 417 12.26 30.26 -7.92
C THR A 417 12.29 28.84 -8.49
N PRO A 418 13.50 28.29 -8.81
CA PRO A 418 13.60 26.90 -9.27
C PRO A 418 12.90 25.89 -8.33
N ALA A 419 12.95 26.11 -7.01
CA ALA A 419 12.26 25.26 -6.03
C ALA A 419 10.73 25.33 -6.16
N GLN A 420 10.18 26.52 -6.41
CA GLN A 420 8.74 26.72 -6.66
C GLN A 420 8.31 26.05 -7.97
N ALA A 421 9.09 26.23 -9.05
CA ALA A 421 8.84 25.60 -10.33
C ALA A 421 8.86 24.06 -10.23
N GLY A 422 9.85 23.50 -9.54
CA GLY A 422 9.94 22.07 -9.30
C GLY A 422 8.74 21.53 -8.50
N ALA A 423 8.37 22.22 -7.43
CA ALA A 423 7.20 21.85 -6.61
C ALA A 423 5.88 21.93 -7.41
N ARG A 424 5.72 22.96 -8.26
CA ARG A 424 4.53 23.12 -9.12
C ARG A 424 4.43 22.00 -10.15
N ILE A 425 5.50 21.75 -10.94
CA ILE A 425 5.49 20.71 -11.99
C ILE A 425 5.19 19.33 -11.38
N PHE A 426 5.79 19.01 -10.25
CA PHE A 426 5.51 17.74 -9.58
C PHE A 426 4.08 17.67 -9.01
N SER A 427 3.57 18.77 -8.44
CA SER A 427 2.19 18.86 -7.95
C SER A 427 1.16 18.73 -9.07
N GLU A 428 1.43 19.29 -10.26
CA GLU A 428 0.60 19.10 -11.46
C GLU A 428 0.58 17.64 -11.89
N SER A 429 1.75 16.98 -11.91
CA SER A 429 1.83 15.54 -12.21
C SER A 429 0.98 14.70 -11.24
N LEU A 430 1.06 15.00 -9.94
CA LEU A 430 0.26 14.36 -8.91
C LEU A 430 -1.25 14.63 -9.11
N ALA A 431 -1.64 15.85 -9.46
CA ALA A 431 -3.02 16.22 -9.72
C ALA A 431 -3.63 15.47 -10.90
N ILE A 432 -2.84 15.27 -11.98
CA ILE A 432 -3.23 14.46 -13.14
C ILE A 432 -3.43 13.00 -12.74
N LEU A 433 -2.48 12.42 -11.99
CA LEU A 433 -2.58 11.03 -11.51
C LEU A 433 -3.84 10.78 -10.66
N VAL A 434 -4.20 11.73 -9.78
CA VAL A 434 -5.42 11.63 -8.97
C VAL A 434 -6.68 11.77 -9.80
N GLY A 435 -6.70 12.70 -10.75
CA GLY A 435 -7.80 12.86 -11.69
C GLY A 435 -8.08 11.56 -12.45
N MET A 436 -7.03 10.90 -12.95
CA MET A 436 -7.14 9.61 -13.62
C MET A 436 -7.60 8.47 -12.71
N ALA A 437 -7.17 8.48 -11.44
CA ALA A 437 -7.56 7.47 -10.46
C ALA A 437 -9.00 7.63 -9.94
N ASN A 438 -9.71 8.67 -10.36
CA ASN A 438 -11.07 8.99 -9.94
C ASN A 438 -11.25 8.98 -8.40
N ARG A 439 -10.29 9.59 -7.68
CA ARG A 439 -10.23 9.61 -6.21
C ARG A 439 -10.33 11.03 -5.66
N PRO A 440 -11.00 11.21 -4.50
CA PRO A 440 -10.98 12.50 -3.80
C PRO A 440 -9.56 12.90 -3.40
N ARG A 441 -9.21 14.18 -3.58
CA ARG A 441 -7.87 14.71 -3.29
C ARG A 441 -7.54 14.79 -1.80
N ASP A 442 -8.56 14.91 -0.96
CA ASP A 442 -8.49 15.07 0.50
C ASP A 442 -8.37 13.75 1.25
N ARG A 443 -8.60 12.62 0.58
CA ARG A 443 -8.63 11.32 1.24
C ARG A 443 -7.25 10.70 1.38
N ALA A 444 -6.76 10.58 2.63
CA ALA A 444 -5.53 9.88 2.93
C ALA A 444 -5.71 8.35 2.85
N GLY A 445 -4.69 7.67 2.35
CA GLY A 445 -4.56 6.21 2.48
C GLY A 445 -3.89 5.81 3.80
N TRP A 446 -3.78 4.51 4.04
CA TRP A 446 -3.04 4.00 5.22
C TRP A 446 -1.54 4.34 5.14
N MET A 447 -0.92 4.12 3.98
CA MET A 447 0.52 4.35 3.75
C MET A 447 0.81 5.74 3.17
N HIS A 448 -0.14 6.34 2.48
CA HIS A 448 0.08 7.59 1.75
C HIS A 448 -0.74 8.72 2.37
N PRO A 449 -0.17 9.93 2.50
CA PRO A 449 -0.92 11.13 2.86
C PRO A 449 -1.98 11.44 1.80
N SER A 450 -2.92 12.33 2.13
CA SER A 450 -3.81 12.84 1.09
C SER A 450 -3.04 13.60 0.03
N MET A 451 -3.58 13.69 -1.17
CA MET A 451 -2.91 14.44 -2.23
C MET A 451 -2.86 15.94 -1.92
N GLN A 452 -3.88 16.43 -1.23
CA GLN A 452 -3.92 17.80 -0.74
C GLN A 452 -2.79 18.08 0.27
N ASP A 453 -2.53 17.15 1.22
CA ASP A 453 -1.42 17.29 2.16
C ASP A 453 -0.06 17.28 1.47
N ARG A 454 0.11 16.44 0.44
CA ARG A 454 1.35 16.35 -0.34
C ARG A 454 1.63 17.67 -1.05
N ILE A 455 0.64 18.20 -1.79
CA ILE A 455 0.76 19.46 -2.54
C ILE A 455 0.99 20.65 -1.61
N SER A 456 0.22 20.75 -0.51
CA SER A 456 0.35 21.88 0.42
C SER A 456 1.71 21.90 1.14
N LEU A 457 2.23 20.75 1.53
CA LEU A 457 3.57 20.66 2.15
C LEU A 457 4.69 20.99 1.15
N LEU A 458 4.58 20.53 -0.10
CA LEU A 458 5.53 20.88 -1.16
C LEU A 458 5.58 22.39 -1.39
N ALA A 459 4.42 23.03 -1.53
CA ALA A 459 4.33 24.48 -1.70
C ALA A 459 4.95 25.23 -0.51
N ALA A 460 4.66 24.81 0.73
CA ALA A 460 5.22 25.41 1.93
C ALA A 460 6.75 25.26 1.99
N MET A 461 7.29 24.08 1.63
CA MET A 461 8.75 23.86 1.59
C MET A 461 9.44 24.61 0.47
N ALA A 462 8.78 24.83 -0.68
CA ALA A 462 9.33 25.59 -1.78
C ALA A 462 9.51 27.10 -1.48
N ILE A 463 8.71 27.62 -0.54
CA ILE A 463 8.73 29.03 -0.15
C ILE A 463 9.59 29.28 1.10
N SER A 464 9.62 28.32 2.05
CA SER A 464 10.17 28.56 3.38
C SER A 464 11.27 27.57 3.77
N THR A 465 12.50 28.08 3.95
CA THR A 465 13.62 27.30 4.49
C THR A 465 13.38 26.81 5.94
N GLU A 466 12.57 27.55 6.71
CA GLU A 466 12.19 27.12 8.06
C GLU A 466 11.28 25.88 8.00
N GLN A 467 10.35 25.80 7.06
CA GLN A 467 9.55 24.60 6.83
C GLN A 467 10.41 23.41 6.42
N GLN A 468 11.42 23.59 5.59
CA GLN A 468 12.38 22.54 5.24
C GLN A 468 13.15 22.04 6.46
N LYS A 469 13.63 22.96 7.34
CA LYS A 469 14.31 22.62 8.58
C LYS A 469 13.39 21.86 9.55
N ARG A 470 12.13 22.30 9.70
CA ARG A 470 11.11 21.62 10.53
C ARG A 470 10.82 20.20 9.99
N PHE A 471 10.69 20.07 8.69
CA PHE A 471 10.46 18.76 8.06
C PHE A 471 11.69 17.84 8.26
N THR A 472 12.91 18.32 8.02
CA THR A 472 14.14 17.56 8.27
C THR A 472 14.25 17.11 9.71
N ARG A 473 13.88 17.97 10.69
CA ARG A 473 13.81 17.62 12.11
C ARG A 473 12.80 16.50 12.39
N ARG A 474 11.61 16.55 11.78
CA ARG A 474 10.60 15.47 11.89
C ARG A 474 11.13 14.13 11.39
N ILE A 475 11.84 14.11 10.26
CA ILE A 475 12.49 12.88 9.74
C ILE A 475 13.53 12.34 10.71
N ARG A 476 14.38 13.22 11.30
CA ARG A 476 15.39 12.80 12.29
C ARG A 476 14.73 12.21 13.55
N PHE A 477 13.70 12.85 14.07
CA PHE A 477 12.96 12.33 15.23
C PHE A 477 12.27 11.01 14.94
N MET A 478 11.67 10.84 13.77
CA MET A 478 11.07 9.57 13.35
C MET A 478 12.13 8.47 13.34
N ARG A 479 13.28 8.70 12.69
CA ARG A 479 14.39 7.74 12.62
C ARG A 479 14.91 7.37 14.02
N LEU A 480 15.12 8.36 14.86
CA LEU A 480 15.53 8.14 16.24
C LEU A 480 14.50 7.33 17.02
N GLY A 481 13.22 7.67 16.89
CA GLY A 481 12.13 6.92 17.54
C GLY A 481 12.07 5.45 17.13
N VAL A 482 12.25 5.14 15.85
CA VAL A 482 12.29 3.75 15.35
C VAL A 482 13.49 2.99 15.93
N ILE A 483 14.68 3.61 15.94
CA ILE A 483 15.89 3.01 16.51
C ILE A 483 15.71 2.77 18.01
N THR A 484 15.23 3.78 18.76
CA THR A 484 14.99 3.66 20.20
C THR A 484 13.97 2.57 20.49
N ALA A 485 12.91 2.45 19.72
CA ALA A 485 11.92 1.40 19.86
C ALA A 485 12.53 0.00 19.65
N ALA A 486 13.37 -0.17 18.63
CA ALA A 486 14.07 -1.43 18.38
C ALA A 486 15.01 -1.79 19.55
N LEU A 487 15.81 -0.84 20.03
CA LEU A 487 16.72 -1.06 21.15
C LEU A 487 15.98 -1.37 22.46
N ALA A 488 14.90 -0.64 22.76
CA ALA A 488 14.08 -0.88 23.94
C ALA A 488 13.42 -2.28 23.89
N GLY A 489 12.87 -2.66 22.73
CA GLY A 489 12.29 -3.99 22.53
C GLY A 489 13.33 -5.10 22.72
N THR A 490 14.52 -4.95 22.12
CA THR A 490 15.62 -5.91 22.32
C THR A 490 16.02 -6.01 23.79
N ALA A 491 16.19 -4.89 24.49
CA ALA A 491 16.55 -4.88 25.90
C ALA A 491 15.50 -5.58 26.78
N LEU A 492 14.21 -5.32 26.53
CA LEU A 492 13.11 -5.99 27.24
C LEU A 492 13.10 -7.51 26.97
N THR A 493 13.31 -7.92 25.73
CA THR A 493 13.36 -9.35 25.36
C THR A 493 14.53 -10.06 26.05
N ILE A 494 15.73 -9.47 26.03
CA ILE A 494 16.91 -10.02 26.72
C ILE A 494 16.68 -10.09 28.23
N TRP A 495 16.15 -9.03 28.83
CA TRP A 495 15.85 -9.00 30.26
C TRP A 495 14.83 -10.08 30.66
N ALA A 496 13.76 -10.27 29.85
CA ALA A 496 12.77 -11.29 30.13
C ALA A 496 13.31 -12.71 29.96
N ALA A 497 14.23 -12.93 29.00
CA ALA A 497 14.89 -14.22 28.79
C ALA A 497 15.93 -14.57 29.88
N ALA A 498 16.44 -13.56 30.62
CA ALA A 498 17.41 -13.74 31.70
C ALA A 498 16.75 -14.06 33.08
N LYS A 499 15.41 -13.95 33.15
CA LYS A 499 14.60 -14.30 34.36
C LYS A 499 13.95 -15.65 34.23
#